data_c886016e39fcc76a54169fb00430e8be
#
_entry.id   c886016e39fcc76a54169fb00430e8be
#
_cell.length_a   1.000
_cell.length_b   1.000
_cell.length_c   1.000
_cell.angle_alpha   90.00
_cell.angle_beta   90.00
_cell.angle_gamma   90.00
#
_symmetry.space_group_name_H-M   'P 1'
#
loop_
_entity.id
_entity.type
_entity.pdbx_description
1 polymer ?
#
loop_
_entity_poly.entity_id
_entity_poly.type
_entity_poly.pdbx_seq_one_letter_code
_entity_poly.pdbx_strand_id
1 'polypeptide(L)'
;MRALRPDKLTLAALIATLEVYRDGTAETELPVWRMIAAAPRALADRARAVADRLSAAGVRAEVIETRSAVGGGSLPDETQPSFAVALSGPHVTRLAATLRRADPPVIARIVDERVALDLRSVLPEDDELLARVVETALEEGGADGSSQHPDRPSPGAGRSV
;
A
#
# COMPACT_ATOMS: atom_id res chain seq x y z
N MET A 1 38.58 -11.48 10.52
CA MET A 1 37.37 -11.05 9.79
C MET A 1 37.40 -11.62 8.38
N ARG A 2 36.46 -12.49 8.01
CA ARG A 2 36.31 -12.88 6.60
C ARG A 2 35.56 -11.74 5.92
N ALA A 3 36.19 -11.09 4.96
CA ALA A 3 35.54 -10.10 4.11
C ALA A 3 34.37 -10.80 3.38
N LEU A 4 33.20 -10.19 3.38
CA LEU A 4 32.08 -10.57 2.51
C LEU A 4 32.61 -10.62 1.08
N ARG A 5 32.42 -11.77 0.41
CA ARG A 5 32.74 -11.89 -1.02
C ARG A 5 31.42 -11.81 -1.79
N PRO A 6 31.07 -10.64 -2.33
CA PRO A 6 29.91 -10.54 -3.20
C PRO A 6 30.17 -11.39 -4.46
N ASP A 7 29.12 -12.05 -4.93
CA ASP A 7 29.16 -12.80 -6.18
C ASP A 7 29.19 -11.86 -7.40
N LYS A 8 29.41 -12.43 -8.59
CA LYS A 8 29.54 -11.64 -9.83
C LYS A 8 28.24 -10.89 -10.20
N LEU A 9 27.05 -11.45 -9.87
CA LEU A 9 25.77 -10.81 -10.18
C LEU A 9 25.54 -9.61 -9.27
N THR A 10 25.86 -9.75 -7.99
CA THR A 10 25.80 -8.63 -7.02
C THR A 10 26.75 -7.49 -7.44
N LEU A 11 27.98 -7.80 -7.88
CA LEU A 11 28.91 -6.79 -8.37
C LEU A 11 28.43 -6.13 -9.65
N ALA A 12 27.85 -6.88 -10.60
CA ALA A 12 27.31 -6.35 -11.84
C ALA A 12 26.13 -5.40 -11.56
N ALA A 13 25.21 -5.79 -10.67
CA ALA A 13 24.09 -4.94 -10.27
C ALA A 13 24.55 -3.63 -9.58
N LEU A 14 25.57 -3.74 -8.71
CA LEU A 14 26.14 -2.56 -8.05
C LEU A 14 26.79 -1.62 -9.07
N ILE A 15 27.56 -2.16 -10.02
CA ILE A 15 28.21 -1.36 -11.08
C ILE A 15 27.14 -0.64 -11.91
N ALA A 16 26.12 -1.35 -12.39
CA ALA A 16 25.02 -0.76 -13.16
C ALA A 16 24.34 0.37 -12.38
N THR A 17 24.07 0.18 -11.09
CA THR A 17 23.49 1.22 -10.24
C THR A 17 24.42 2.45 -10.12
N LEU A 18 25.72 2.23 -9.92
CA LEU A 18 26.69 3.33 -9.82
C LEU A 18 26.84 4.08 -11.15
N GLU A 19 26.69 3.40 -12.28
CA GLU A 19 26.69 4.04 -13.60
C GLU A 19 25.52 5.02 -13.75
N VAL A 20 24.32 4.64 -13.32
CA VAL A 20 23.15 5.55 -13.29
C VAL A 20 23.42 6.81 -12.46
N TYR A 21 24.09 6.67 -11.29
CA TYR A 21 24.50 7.83 -10.49
C TYR A 21 25.56 8.68 -11.19
N ARG A 22 26.56 8.06 -11.80
CA ARG A 22 27.62 8.76 -12.55
C ARG A 22 27.04 9.56 -13.71
N ASP A 23 26.06 8.99 -14.41
CA ASP A 23 25.45 9.60 -15.59
C ASP A 23 24.37 10.63 -15.22
N GLY A 24 24.04 10.79 -13.93
CA GLY A 24 23.12 11.79 -13.43
C GLY A 24 21.64 11.49 -13.70
N THR A 25 21.30 10.22 -14.02
CA THR A 25 19.94 9.81 -14.39
C THR A 25 19.19 9.11 -13.26
N ALA A 26 19.73 9.12 -12.04
CA ALA A 26 19.17 8.39 -10.89
C ALA A 26 17.71 8.72 -10.59
N GLU A 27 17.31 10.00 -10.69
CA GLU A 27 15.94 10.45 -10.40
C GLU A 27 14.91 9.96 -11.42
N THR A 28 15.33 9.51 -12.58
CA THR A 28 14.46 9.01 -13.65
C THR A 28 14.51 7.50 -13.82
N GLU A 29 15.63 6.88 -13.50
CA GLU A 29 15.86 5.46 -13.75
C GLU A 29 15.71 4.59 -12.50
N LEU A 30 16.11 5.09 -11.31
CA LEU A 30 16.02 4.30 -10.09
C LEU A 30 14.65 4.48 -9.41
N PRO A 31 13.89 3.39 -9.16
CA PRO A 31 12.54 3.48 -8.60
C PRO A 31 12.48 4.28 -7.30
N VAL A 32 13.43 4.08 -6.38
CA VAL A 32 13.45 4.81 -5.10
C VAL A 32 13.62 6.32 -5.30
N TRP A 33 14.46 6.75 -6.26
CA TRP A 33 14.65 8.17 -6.54
C TRP A 33 13.48 8.78 -7.28
N ARG A 34 12.84 8.04 -8.20
CA ARG A 34 11.59 8.46 -8.83
C ARG A 34 10.49 8.71 -7.79
N MET A 35 10.38 7.85 -6.77
CA MET A 35 9.45 8.03 -5.66
C MET A 35 9.80 9.24 -4.79
N ILE A 36 11.08 9.45 -4.47
CA ILE A 36 11.55 10.60 -3.66
C ILE A 36 11.34 11.91 -4.41
N ALA A 37 11.72 11.98 -5.69
CA ALA A 37 11.63 13.18 -6.53
C ALA A 37 10.20 13.52 -6.98
N ALA A 38 9.22 12.64 -6.76
CA ALA A 38 7.84 12.85 -7.20
C ALA A 38 7.25 14.14 -6.62
N ALA A 39 6.82 15.06 -7.50
CA ALA A 39 6.23 16.33 -7.10
C ALA A 39 4.87 16.11 -6.40
N PRO A 40 4.57 16.81 -5.29
CA PRO A 40 3.31 16.66 -4.56
C PRO A 40 2.07 16.85 -5.44
N ARG A 41 2.11 17.80 -6.39
CA ARG A 41 1.00 18.04 -7.32
C ARG A 41 0.72 16.81 -8.20
N ALA A 42 1.77 16.18 -8.74
CA ALA A 42 1.62 14.96 -9.55
C ALA A 42 1.03 13.82 -8.71
N LEU A 43 1.44 13.68 -7.45
CA LEU A 43 0.87 12.69 -6.53
C LEU A 43 -0.62 12.97 -6.25
N ALA A 44 -1.01 14.24 -6.08
CA ALA A 44 -2.40 14.61 -5.89
C ALA A 44 -3.25 14.26 -7.12
N ASP A 45 -2.75 14.53 -8.32
CA ASP A 45 -3.47 14.23 -9.57
C ASP A 45 -3.63 12.71 -9.77
N ARG A 46 -2.58 11.91 -9.49
CA ARG A 46 -2.64 10.45 -9.50
C ARG A 46 -3.61 9.92 -8.44
N ALA A 47 -3.54 10.44 -7.22
CA ALA A 47 -4.44 10.03 -6.13
C ALA A 47 -5.90 10.27 -6.49
N ARG A 48 -6.23 11.39 -7.15
CA ARG A 48 -7.59 11.66 -7.66
C ARG A 48 -8.00 10.62 -8.69
N ALA A 49 -7.17 10.35 -9.70
CA ALA A 49 -7.49 9.38 -10.73
C ALA A 49 -7.77 7.97 -10.16
N VAL A 50 -6.96 7.53 -9.20
CA VAL A 50 -7.17 6.24 -8.51
C VAL A 50 -8.43 6.27 -7.64
N ALA A 51 -8.68 7.35 -6.90
CA ALA A 51 -9.87 7.50 -6.06
C ALA A 51 -11.15 7.54 -6.91
N ASP A 52 -11.15 8.27 -8.02
CA ASP A 52 -12.29 8.35 -8.95
C ASP A 52 -12.62 6.97 -9.56
N ARG A 53 -11.60 6.23 -9.96
CA ARG A 53 -11.76 4.86 -10.46
C ARG A 53 -12.37 3.94 -9.41
N LEU A 54 -11.83 3.93 -8.20
CA LEU A 54 -12.35 3.11 -7.10
C LEU A 54 -13.78 3.52 -6.72
N SER A 55 -14.07 4.82 -6.73
CA SER A 55 -15.43 5.34 -6.48
C SER A 55 -16.42 4.89 -7.55
N ALA A 56 -16.01 4.85 -8.82
CA ALA A 56 -16.84 4.31 -9.91
C ALA A 56 -17.13 2.81 -9.73
N ALA A 57 -16.24 2.07 -9.08
CA ALA A 57 -16.45 0.67 -8.67
C ALA A 57 -17.24 0.52 -7.34
N GLY A 58 -17.78 1.62 -6.78
CA GLY A 58 -18.59 1.60 -5.55
C GLY A 58 -17.78 1.61 -4.25
N VAL A 59 -16.47 1.82 -4.31
CA VAL A 59 -15.59 1.90 -3.15
C VAL A 59 -15.62 3.32 -2.57
N ARG A 60 -15.76 3.46 -1.25
CA ARG A 60 -15.64 4.77 -0.60
C ARG A 60 -14.15 5.16 -0.50
N ALA A 61 -13.69 5.92 -1.48
CA ALA A 61 -12.33 6.37 -1.63
C ALA A 61 -12.24 7.90 -1.62
N GLU A 62 -11.31 8.45 -0.86
CA GLU A 62 -11.06 9.88 -0.73
C GLU A 62 -9.57 10.16 -0.91
N VAL A 63 -9.23 11.32 -1.46
CA VAL A 63 -7.84 11.81 -1.48
C VAL A 63 -7.55 12.54 -0.18
N ILE A 64 -6.46 12.16 0.49
CA ILE A 64 -5.98 12.82 1.70
C ILE A 64 -4.54 13.30 1.54
N GLU A 65 -4.24 14.45 2.12
CA GLU A 65 -2.87 14.88 2.33
C GLU A 65 -2.21 14.02 3.41
N THR A 66 -0.96 13.66 3.20
CA THR A 66 -0.19 12.84 4.14
C THR A 66 1.29 13.18 4.08
N ARG A 67 2.08 12.51 4.87
CA ARG A 67 3.53 12.63 4.84
C ARG A 67 4.16 11.24 4.71
N SER A 68 5.14 11.13 3.83
CA SER A 68 5.93 9.90 3.60
C SER A 68 7.32 10.05 4.19
N ALA A 69 7.77 9.03 4.89
CA ALA A 69 9.15 8.94 5.36
C ALA A 69 10.04 8.27 4.30
N VAL A 70 11.27 8.76 4.15
CA VAL A 70 12.27 8.21 3.21
C VAL A 70 12.99 6.97 3.78
N GLY A 71 12.38 6.28 4.71
CA GLY A 71 12.93 5.10 5.37
C GLY A 71 13.19 5.32 6.86
N GLY A 72 13.14 4.24 7.63
CA GLY A 72 13.20 4.29 9.09
C GLY A 72 14.60 4.34 9.71
N GLY A 73 15.67 4.32 8.91
CA GLY A 73 17.03 4.12 9.41
C GLY A 73 17.99 5.30 9.28
N SER A 74 17.92 6.06 8.20
CA SER A 74 18.93 7.08 7.91
C SER A 74 18.48 8.52 8.21
N LEU A 75 17.18 8.80 8.17
CA LEU A 75 16.59 10.13 8.40
C LEU A 75 15.20 9.96 9.03
N PRO A 76 15.11 9.51 10.31
CA PRO A 76 13.84 9.11 10.91
C PRO A 76 12.84 10.26 11.04
N ASP A 77 13.30 11.51 11.05
CA ASP A 77 12.47 12.71 11.21
C ASP A 77 12.17 13.43 9.89
N GLU A 78 12.82 13.05 8.78
CA GLU A 78 12.57 13.66 7.48
C GLU A 78 11.39 13.01 6.77
N THR A 79 10.31 13.79 6.66
CA THR A 79 9.13 13.39 5.92
C THR A 79 8.85 14.36 4.78
N GLN A 80 8.32 13.85 3.67
CA GLN A 80 7.95 14.63 2.50
C GLN A 80 6.44 14.76 2.37
N PRO A 81 5.91 15.91 1.90
CA PRO A 81 4.49 16.03 1.55
C PRO A 81 4.09 14.96 0.55
N SER A 82 2.99 14.27 0.80
CA SER A 82 2.47 13.23 -0.07
C SER A 82 0.94 13.28 -0.13
N PHE A 83 0.37 12.47 -1.03
CA PHE A 83 -1.06 12.26 -1.17
C PHE A 83 -1.35 10.76 -1.15
N ALA A 84 -2.40 10.39 -0.45
CA ALA A 84 -2.86 9.02 -0.35
C ALA A 84 -4.33 8.90 -0.74
N VAL A 85 -4.73 7.73 -1.19
CA VAL A 85 -6.12 7.33 -1.31
C VAL A 85 -6.53 6.65 -0.02
N ALA A 86 -7.47 7.23 0.70
CA ALA A 86 -8.03 6.70 1.93
C ALA A 86 -9.31 5.93 1.63
N LEU A 87 -9.35 4.66 1.99
CA LEU A 87 -10.49 3.77 1.82
C LEU A 87 -11.26 3.67 3.14
N SER A 88 -12.53 4.04 3.12
CA SER A 88 -13.43 3.97 4.27
C SER A 88 -14.32 2.74 4.18
N GLY A 89 -14.51 2.04 5.30
CA GLY A 89 -15.39 0.88 5.34
C GLY A 89 -15.35 0.14 6.67
N PRO A 90 -16.24 -0.83 6.88
CA PRO A 90 -16.13 -1.75 8.00
C PRO A 90 -14.87 -2.64 7.81
N HIS A 91 -14.23 -3.00 8.92
CA HIS A 91 -13.12 -3.97 8.92
C HIS A 91 -11.83 -3.51 8.22
N VAL A 92 -11.40 -2.25 8.40
CA VAL A 92 -10.15 -1.69 7.83
C VAL A 92 -8.92 -2.56 8.08
N THR A 93 -8.80 -3.16 9.27
CA THR A 93 -7.70 -4.08 9.62
C THR A 93 -7.71 -5.34 8.75
N ARG A 94 -8.89 -5.88 8.47
CA ARG A 94 -9.06 -7.05 7.59
C ARG A 94 -8.68 -6.68 6.15
N LEU A 95 -9.16 -5.55 5.64
CA LEU A 95 -8.81 -5.07 4.32
C LEU A 95 -7.30 -4.89 4.17
N ALA A 96 -6.64 -4.23 5.12
CA ALA A 96 -5.20 -4.07 5.12
C ALA A 96 -4.45 -5.43 5.15
N ALA A 97 -4.98 -6.42 5.86
CA ALA A 97 -4.41 -7.76 5.89
C ALA A 97 -4.63 -8.53 4.57
N THR A 98 -5.78 -8.36 3.91
CA THR A 98 -6.06 -8.95 2.59
C THR A 98 -5.16 -8.34 1.54
N LEU A 99 -5.04 -7.01 1.47
CA LEU A 99 -4.14 -6.29 0.57
C LEU A 99 -2.67 -6.75 0.71
N ARG A 100 -2.21 -7.01 1.94
CA ARG A 100 -0.85 -7.50 2.17
C ARG A 100 -0.61 -8.92 1.62
N ARG A 101 -1.67 -9.72 1.49
CA ARG A 101 -1.59 -11.10 0.94
C ARG A 101 -1.98 -11.18 -0.54
N ALA A 102 -2.39 -10.08 -1.14
CA ALA A 102 -2.70 -10.02 -2.56
C ALA A 102 -1.46 -10.26 -3.43
N ASP A 103 -1.67 -10.51 -4.69
CA ASP A 103 -0.60 -10.64 -5.69
C ASP A 103 -0.82 -9.62 -6.82
N PRO A 104 0.06 -8.60 -6.90
CA PRO A 104 1.16 -8.27 -5.99
C PRO A 104 0.67 -7.77 -4.62
N PRO A 105 1.49 -7.91 -3.55
CA PRO A 105 1.12 -7.46 -2.23
C PRO A 105 1.09 -5.93 -2.14
N VAL A 106 0.05 -5.40 -1.51
CA VAL A 106 -0.09 -3.96 -1.24
C VAL A 106 0.03 -3.70 0.26
N ILE A 107 1.05 -2.92 0.64
CA ILE A 107 1.31 -2.56 2.03
C ILE A 107 0.71 -1.19 2.31
N ALA A 108 -0.47 -1.19 2.91
CA ALA A 108 -1.19 0.01 3.29
C ALA A 108 -0.94 0.41 4.75
N ARG A 109 -1.15 1.68 5.06
CA ARG A 109 -1.21 2.18 6.45
C ARG A 109 -2.67 2.30 6.90
N ILE A 110 -2.90 2.21 8.21
CA ILE A 110 -4.19 2.57 8.81
C ILE A 110 -4.03 3.94 9.45
N VAL A 111 -4.84 4.91 9.01
CA VAL A 111 -4.84 6.29 9.48
C VAL A 111 -6.31 6.70 9.69
N ASP A 112 -6.65 7.18 10.88
CA ASP A 112 -8.01 7.61 11.24
C ASP A 112 -9.09 6.58 10.85
N GLU A 113 -8.86 5.31 11.22
CA GLU A 113 -9.74 4.18 10.92
C GLU A 113 -10.02 3.97 9.41
N ARG A 114 -9.10 4.38 8.54
CA ARG A 114 -9.14 4.20 7.09
C ARG A 114 -7.87 3.52 6.61
N VAL A 115 -7.99 2.74 5.54
CA VAL A 115 -6.83 2.19 4.83
C VAL A 115 -6.27 3.26 3.91
N ALA A 116 -5.05 3.71 4.14
CA ALA A 116 -4.38 4.74 3.35
C ALA A 116 -3.32 4.13 2.41
N LEU A 117 -3.49 4.39 1.12
CA LEU A 117 -2.59 3.99 0.02
C LEU A 117 -1.79 5.21 -0.41
N ASP A 118 -0.54 5.30 0.00
CA ASP A 118 0.33 6.45 -0.26
C ASP A 118 0.93 6.35 -1.68
N LEU A 119 0.53 7.27 -2.56
CA LEU A 119 0.94 7.25 -3.98
C LEU A 119 2.41 7.58 -4.21
N ARG A 120 3.12 8.10 -3.19
CA ARG A 120 4.58 8.28 -3.28
C ARG A 120 5.32 6.94 -3.32
N SER A 121 4.79 5.92 -2.65
CA SER A 121 5.40 4.58 -2.61
C SER A 121 4.91 3.64 -3.73
N VAL A 122 4.21 4.18 -4.71
CA VAL A 122 3.71 3.47 -5.89
C VAL A 122 4.26 4.14 -7.15
N LEU A 123 4.79 3.37 -8.08
CA LEU A 123 5.23 3.91 -9.36
C LEU A 123 4.02 4.29 -10.22
N PRO A 124 4.08 5.35 -11.04
CA PRO A 124 2.95 5.79 -11.87
C PRO A 124 2.38 4.70 -12.77
N GLU A 125 3.23 3.84 -13.30
CA GLU A 125 2.86 2.70 -14.14
C GLU A 125 2.05 1.63 -13.41
N ASP A 126 2.08 1.62 -12.06
CA ASP A 126 1.38 0.64 -11.22
C ASP A 126 0.03 1.14 -10.67
N ASP A 127 -0.39 2.39 -10.97
CA ASP A 127 -1.65 2.96 -10.46
C ASP A 127 -2.88 2.14 -10.85
N GLU A 128 -2.92 1.67 -12.10
CA GLU A 128 -3.97 0.80 -12.61
C GLU A 128 -3.99 -0.57 -11.91
N LEU A 129 -2.81 -1.13 -11.66
CA LEU A 129 -2.66 -2.40 -10.98
C LEU A 129 -3.08 -2.28 -9.51
N LEU A 130 -2.68 -1.19 -8.84
CA LEU A 130 -3.09 -0.88 -7.47
C LEU A 130 -4.62 -0.86 -7.35
N ALA A 131 -5.31 -0.15 -8.24
CA ALA A 131 -6.76 -0.06 -8.22
C ALA A 131 -7.42 -1.43 -8.38
N ARG A 132 -6.98 -2.26 -9.34
CA ARG A 132 -7.48 -3.64 -9.53
C ARG A 132 -7.28 -4.51 -8.30
N VAL A 133 -6.10 -4.45 -7.68
CA VAL A 133 -5.81 -5.25 -6.45
C VAL A 133 -6.75 -4.84 -5.31
N VAL A 134 -7.05 -3.54 -5.17
CA VAL A 134 -8.00 -3.05 -4.17
C VAL A 134 -9.42 -3.55 -4.46
N GLU A 135 -9.89 -3.47 -5.71
CA GLU A 135 -11.19 -3.97 -6.15
C GLU A 135 -11.35 -5.45 -5.78
N THR A 136 -10.39 -6.30 -6.17
CA THR A 136 -10.38 -7.74 -5.87
C THR A 136 -10.37 -8.03 -4.36
N ALA A 137 -9.54 -7.32 -3.61
CA ALA A 137 -9.45 -7.51 -2.16
C ALA A 137 -10.76 -7.18 -1.41
N LEU A 138 -11.53 -6.22 -1.94
CA LEU A 138 -12.84 -5.87 -1.38
C LEU A 138 -13.92 -6.89 -1.72
N GLU A 139 -13.89 -7.48 -2.92
CA GLU A 139 -14.79 -8.56 -3.32
C GLU A 139 -14.59 -9.80 -2.44
N GLU A 140 -13.34 -10.22 -2.25
CA GLU A 140 -12.99 -11.34 -1.36
C GLU A 140 -13.40 -11.09 0.09
N GLY A 141 -13.17 -9.85 0.58
CA GLY A 141 -13.56 -9.45 1.93
C GLY A 141 -15.07 -9.43 2.18
N GLY A 142 -15.87 -9.19 1.12
CA GLY A 142 -17.34 -9.18 1.18
C GLY A 142 -17.97 -10.58 1.21
N ALA A 143 -17.37 -11.54 0.51
CA ALA A 143 -17.91 -12.90 0.40
C ALA A 143 -17.85 -13.69 1.73
N ASP A 144 -16.86 -13.41 2.57
CA ASP A 144 -16.61 -14.16 3.82
C ASP A 144 -17.47 -13.69 5.02
N GLY A 145 -18.15 -12.55 4.88
CA GLY A 145 -19.02 -11.96 5.91
C GLY A 145 -20.43 -12.60 6.04
N SER A 146 -20.83 -13.46 5.09
CA SER A 146 -22.20 -14.03 5.05
C SER A 146 -22.34 -15.42 5.67
N SER A 147 -21.28 -16.02 6.22
CA SER A 147 -21.25 -17.44 6.60
C SER A 147 -20.91 -17.72 8.06
N GLN A 148 -21.28 -16.88 9.06
CA GLN A 148 -21.17 -17.32 10.45
C GLN A 148 -22.21 -16.67 11.35
N HIS A 149 -23.40 -17.28 11.37
CA HIS A 149 -24.21 -17.32 12.57
C HIS A 149 -24.67 -18.76 12.78
N PRO A 150 -23.93 -19.62 13.50
CA PRO A 150 -24.51 -20.83 14.05
C PRO A 150 -25.34 -20.43 15.27
N ASP A 151 -26.63 -20.64 15.15
CA ASP A 151 -27.64 -20.62 16.19
C ASP A 151 -27.13 -21.38 17.44
N ARG A 152 -26.93 -20.65 18.54
CA ARG A 152 -26.55 -21.25 19.84
C ARG A 152 -27.82 -21.60 20.57
N PRO A 153 -28.15 -22.87 20.75
CA PRO A 153 -29.35 -23.25 21.52
C PRO A 153 -29.20 -22.81 22.97
N SER A 154 -30.22 -22.13 23.48
CA SER A 154 -30.36 -21.74 24.88
C SER A 154 -30.32 -22.97 25.78
N PRO A 155 -29.58 -22.99 26.90
CA PRO A 155 -29.67 -24.07 27.87
C PRO A 155 -31.00 -23.99 28.60
N GLY A 156 -31.80 -25.03 28.42
CA GLY A 156 -33.11 -25.21 29.01
C GLY A 156 -33.09 -25.16 30.54
N ALA A 157 -34.13 -24.56 31.09
CA ALA A 157 -34.48 -24.55 32.49
C ALA A 157 -34.64 -25.98 33.00
N GLY A 158 -33.77 -26.41 33.89
CA GLY A 158 -33.84 -27.65 34.64
C GLY A 158 -34.69 -27.46 35.90
N ARG A 159 -35.67 -28.31 36.04
CA ARG A 159 -36.70 -28.40 37.08
C ARG A 159 -36.11 -28.65 38.47
N SER A 160 -36.79 -28.00 39.46
CA SER A 160 -36.80 -28.39 40.87
C SER A 160 -37.40 -29.80 41.04
N VAL A 161 -36.82 -30.57 41.93
CA VAL A 161 -37.43 -31.43 42.97
C VAL A 161 -36.43 -31.51 44.12
#